data_a459f282af9fb77b777959cceba28d8f
#
_entry.id   a459f282af9fb77b777959cceba28d8f
#
_cell.length_a   1.000
_cell.length_b   1.000
_cell.length_c   1.000
_cell.angle_alpha   90.00
_cell.angle_beta   90.00
_cell.angle_gamma   90.00
#
_symmetry.space_group_name_H-M   'P 1'
#
loop_
_entity.id
_entity.type
_entity.pdbx_description
1 polymer ?
#
loop_
_entity_poly.entity_id
_entity_poly.type
_entity_poly.pdbx_seq_one_letter_code
_entity_poly.pdbx_strand_id
1 'polypeptide(L)'
;MRKENVVDGVHNAPHRSLFHALGLTDEEQHRPLIGIVSSYNEIVPGHMNLDKIVDAVKLGVAMAGGTPIVFPAIAVCYGIAMGHTGMNYSLVTRDLIADSTEAMALAHGFDGLVMVPNCDKNVPGLLMAAARVNIPTVFVSGGPMLAGLVEGKKTSLSSMFEAVGAYSAGKLSDEKLREYECKTCPTCGSCSGMYTANSMNCLTEALGMGLKGNGTIPAVYSARIEIAKHAGMAVMELIRRDIRPRDIMTEAALMNALTVDMALGCSTNSMLQLPAIAQECGVELNLDIANEMSAKTPNLCHLAPAGRTYMEDLQEAGGVYAVMNELAKKDLLNLDCMTVTGKTIGENIADCINLDPEVIRPIENPYSETGGIAVLKGNLAPEGSVVKRSAVLPEMLVHEGPARVFDCEEDAQAAINAGKIVPGDVVVIRYEGPKGGPGMREMLNPTSAIMGMGLGNSVALITDGRFSGATRGACVGHVTPEAASGGMIGVVEEGDMIRIDIPAGSIELKVEEEVLAERMRQFVPKKKELSGYLKRYAAMVSGGASGAVLN
;
A
#
# COMPACT_ATOMS: atom_id res chain seq x y z
N MET A 1 -20.85 -25.96 -5.75
CA MET A 1 -19.90 -25.61 -4.64
C MET A 1 -18.62 -26.41 -4.83
N ARG A 2 -17.44 -25.85 -4.55
CA ARG A 2 -16.15 -26.58 -4.76
C ARG A 2 -15.95 -27.74 -3.78
N LYS A 3 -16.53 -27.68 -2.58
CA LYS A 3 -16.47 -28.76 -1.59
C LYS A 3 -17.05 -30.09 -2.11
N GLU A 4 -17.97 -30.07 -3.06
CA GLU A 4 -18.54 -31.29 -3.67
C GLU A 4 -17.43 -32.20 -4.21
N ASN A 5 -16.32 -31.62 -4.68
CA ASN A 5 -15.17 -32.35 -5.16
C ASN A 5 -14.35 -33.04 -4.05
N VAL A 6 -14.50 -32.62 -2.79
CA VAL A 6 -13.71 -33.15 -1.65
C VAL A 6 -14.55 -33.82 -0.57
N VAL A 7 -15.87 -33.61 -0.54
CA VAL A 7 -16.76 -34.18 0.49
C VAL A 7 -17.73 -35.22 -0.08
N ASP A 8 -18.36 -34.94 -1.23
CA ASP A 8 -19.49 -35.74 -1.70
C ASP A 8 -19.08 -37.04 -2.40
N GLY A 9 -19.93 -38.06 -2.29
CA GLY A 9 -19.74 -39.33 -2.94
C GLY A 9 -18.80 -40.34 -2.21
N VAL A 10 -18.88 -41.60 -2.61
CA VAL A 10 -18.11 -42.68 -1.97
C VAL A 10 -16.61 -42.51 -2.17
N HIS A 11 -16.19 -42.00 -3.32
CA HIS A 11 -14.77 -41.76 -3.64
C HIS A 11 -14.07 -40.79 -2.69
N ASN A 12 -14.83 -39.86 -2.07
CA ASN A 12 -14.32 -38.90 -1.14
C ASN A 12 -14.34 -39.37 0.34
N ALA A 13 -14.68 -40.63 0.61
CA ALA A 13 -14.60 -41.16 1.97
C ALA A 13 -13.23 -41.00 2.64
N PRO A 14 -12.07 -41.16 1.95
CA PRO A 14 -10.75 -40.86 2.52
C PRO A 14 -10.61 -39.39 2.96
N HIS A 15 -11.14 -38.44 2.18
CA HIS A 15 -11.10 -37.02 2.53
C HIS A 15 -11.95 -36.73 3.78
N ARG A 16 -13.15 -37.29 3.87
CA ARG A 16 -14.02 -37.17 5.05
C ARG A 16 -13.37 -37.74 6.30
N SER A 17 -12.61 -38.84 6.16
CA SER A 17 -11.81 -39.39 7.28
C SER A 17 -10.78 -38.39 7.80
N LEU A 18 -10.16 -37.60 6.91
CA LEU A 18 -9.23 -36.53 7.29
C LEU A 18 -9.97 -35.35 7.92
N PHE A 19 -11.14 -34.98 7.44
CA PHE A 19 -11.97 -33.96 8.10
C PHE A 19 -12.42 -34.39 9.49
N HIS A 20 -12.74 -35.66 9.72
CA HIS A 20 -12.97 -36.20 11.08
C HIS A 20 -11.70 -36.11 11.95
N ALA A 21 -10.50 -36.30 11.40
CA ALA A 21 -9.25 -36.13 12.13
C ALA A 21 -9.00 -34.68 12.56
N LEU A 22 -9.61 -33.70 11.88
CA LEU A 22 -9.64 -32.27 12.27
C LEU A 22 -10.71 -32.00 13.35
N GLY A 23 -11.54 -32.98 13.71
CA GLY A 23 -12.63 -32.83 14.65
C GLY A 23 -13.93 -32.29 14.05
N LEU A 24 -14.04 -32.23 12.72
CA LEU A 24 -15.29 -31.81 12.07
C LEU A 24 -16.36 -32.88 12.18
N THR A 25 -17.59 -32.46 12.56
CA THR A 25 -18.76 -33.35 12.59
C THR A 25 -19.31 -33.58 11.17
N ASP A 26 -20.20 -34.55 11.03
CA ASP A 26 -20.88 -34.79 9.75
C ASP A 26 -21.68 -33.56 9.29
N GLU A 27 -22.32 -32.86 10.20
CA GLU A 27 -23.09 -31.63 9.90
C GLU A 27 -22.16 -30.52 9.42
N GLU A 28 -20.99 -30.34 10.02
CA GLU A 28 -20.00 -29.34 9.61
C GLU A 28 -19.44 -29.63 8.23
N GLN A 29 -19.17 -30.89 7.89
CA GLN A 29 -18.69 -31.30 6.56
C GLN A 29 -19.73 -31.03 5.45
N HIS A 30 -21.03 -31.03 5.76
CA HIS A 30 -22.10 -30.75 4.83
C HIS A 30 -22.44 -29.24 4.65
N ARG A 31 -21.88 -28.35 5.49
CA ARG A 31 -22.01 -26.89 5.36
C ARG A 31 -20.99 -26.35 4.34
N PRO A 32 -21.18 -25.14 3.79
CA PRO A 32 -20.15 -24.48 3.01
C PRO A 32 -18.85 -24.36 3.78
N LEU A 33 -17.73 -24.76 3.15
CA LEU A 33 -16.41 -24.73 3.74
C LEU A 33 -15.74 -23.39 3.45
N ILE A 34 -15.47 -22.61 4.49
CA ILE A 34 -14.94 -21.25 4.40
C ILE A 34 -13.49 -21.20 4.85
N GLY A 35 -12.59 -20.86 3.93
CA GLY A 35 -11.19 -20.60 4.26
C GLY A 35 -11.03 -19.23 4.89
N ILE A 36 -10.43 -19.15 6.07
CA ILE A 36 -10.03 -17.88 6.70
C ILE A 36 -8.53 -17.75 6.54
N VAL A 37 -8.10 -16.82 5.69
CA VAL A 37 -6.69 -16.60 5.37
C VAL A 37 -6.14 -15.56 6.34
N SER A 38 -5.40 -16.01 7.34
CA SER A 38 -4.90 -15.12 8.40
C SER A 38 -3.41 -14.89 8.26
N SER A 39 -2.99 -13.64 8.31
CA SER A 39 -1.59 -13.24 8.39
C SER A 39 -1.11 -12.97 9.81
N TYR A 40 -1.79 -13.53 10.82
CA TYR A 40 -1.38 -13.46 12.21
C TYR A 40 0.09 -13.86 12.40
N ASN A 41 0.82 -13.06 13.16
CA ASN A 41 2.14 -13.36 13.69
C ASN A 41 2.48 -12.38 14.82
N GLU A 42 3.52 -12.70 15.61
CA GLU A 42 3.91 -11.94 16.80
C GLU A 42 5.01 -10.89 16.52
N ILE A 43 5.60 -10.87 15.31
CA ILE A 43 6.70 -9.93 14.96
C ILE A 43 6.19 -8.64 14.30
N VAL A 44 4.99 -8.65 13.71
CA VAL A 44 4.41 -7.48 13.04
C VAL A 44 3.37 -6.84 13.96
N PRO A 45 3.58 -5.61 14.46
CA PRO A 45 2.62 -4.94 15.36
C PRO A 45 1.20 -4.83 14.80
N GLY A 46 1.08 -4.70 13.48
CA GLY A 46 -0.21 -4.69 12.78
C GLY A 46 -0.92 -6.03 12.73
N HIS A 47 -0.26 -7.14 13.09
CA HIS A 47 -0.79 -8.49 12.94
C HIS A 47 -0.97 -9.25 14.25
N MET A 48 -0.42 -8.74 15.34
CA MET A 48 -0.44 -9.44 16.64
C MET A 48 -1.84 -9.62 17.24
N ASN A 49 -2.86 -8.89 16.75
CA ASN A 49 -4.25 -9.01 17.19
C ASN A 49 -5.16 -9.71 16.17
N LEU A 50 -4.61 -10.22 15.06
CA LEU A 50 -5.41 -10.86 14.03
C LEU A 50 -6.01 -12.19 14.46
N ASP A 51 -5.48 -12.86 15.48
CA ASP A 51 -6.09 -14.01 16.13
C ASP A 51 -7.51 -13.70 16.61
N LYS A 52 -7.72 -12.54 17.27
CA LYS A 52 -9.03 -12.08 17.76
C LYS A 52 -9.99 -11.74 16.61
N ILE A 53 -9.46 -11.16 15.54
CA ILE A 53 -10.24 -10.89 14.33
C ILE A 53 -10.70 -12.21 13.69
N VAL A 54 -9.78 -13.19 13.57
CA VAL A 54 -10.08 -14.53 13.05
C VAL A 54 -11.16 -15.21 13.86
N ASP A 55 -11.08 -15.18 15.20
CA ASP A 55 -12.11 -15.77 16.06
C ASP A 55 -13.47 -15.10 15.86
N ALA A 56 -13.52 -13.80 15.70
CA ALA A 56 -14.76 -13.08 15.40
C ALA A 56 -15.32 -13.46 14.00
N VAL A 57 -14.47 -13.58 12.98
CA VAL A 57 -14.86 -14.07 11.65
C VAL A 57 -15.43 -15.47 11.72
N LYS A 58 -14.78 -16.39 12.46
CA LYS A 58 -15.26 -17.78 12.65
C LYS A 58 -16.67 -17.80 13.25
N LEU A 59 -16.92 -16.96 14.27
CA LEU A 59 -18.26 -16.81 14.83
C LEU A 59 -19.27 -16.33 13.79
N GLY A 60 -18.93 -15.31 12.98
CA GLY A 60 -19.79 -14.80 11.93
C GLY A 60 -20.14 -15.86 10.88
N VAL A 61 -19.15 -16.63 10.41
CA VAL A 61 -19.32 -17.75 9.48
C VAL A 61 -20.24 -18.82 10.07
N ALA A 62 -20.00 -19.25 11.33
CA ALA A 62 -20.79 -20.26 11.99
C ALA A 62 -22.24 -19.82 12.23
N MET A 63 -22.46 -18.55 12.66
CA MET A 63 -23.80 -17.96 12.80
C MET A 63 -24.58 -17.96 11.49
N ALA A 64 -23.91 -17.80 10.35
CA ALA A 64 -24.54 -17.81 9.03
C ALA A 64 -24.63 -19.21 8.39
N GLY A 65 -24.21 -20.27 9.10
CA GLY A 65 -24.36 -21.67 8.70
C GLY A 65 -23.20 -22.23 7.87
N GLY A 66 -22.01 -21.64 7.92
CA GLY A 66 -20.78 -22.14 7.29
C GLY A 66 -19.86 -22.86 8.28
N THR A 67 -18.85 -23.56 7.76
CA THR A 67 -17.77 -24.21 8.52
C THR A 67 -16.46 -23.47 8.27
N PRO A 68 -15.93 -22.74 9.26
CA PRO A 68 -14.70 -21.95 9.10
C PRO A 68 -13.44 -22.78 9.34
N ILE A 69 -12.48 -22.70 8.42
CA ILE A 69 -11.16 -23.33 8.53
C ILE A 69 -10.08 -22.27 8.33
N VAL A 70 -9.15 -22.14 9.28
CA VAL A 70 -8.06 -21.15 9.22
C VAL A 70 -6.84 -21.74 8.54
N PHE A 71 -6.20 -20.97 7.67
CA PHE A 71 -4.85 -21.26 7.17
C PHE A 71 -4.02 -19.97 7.05
N PRO A 72 -2.68 -20.03 7.13
CA PRO A 72 -1.86 -18.84 7.23
C PRO A 72 -1.53 -18.19 5.89
N ALA A 73 -1.40 -16.85 5.90
CA ALA A 73 -0.57 -16.09 5.00
C ALA A 73 0.61 -15.51 5.79
N ILE A 74 1.71 -15.18 5.10
CA ILE A 74 2.87 -14.53 5.73
C ILE A 74 2.72 -13.01 5.70
N ALA A 75 3.53 -12.33 6.52
CA ALA A 75 3.71 -10.89 6.46
C ALA A 75 5.12 -10.50 6.92
N VAL A 76 5.67 -9.45 6.31
CA VAL A 76 6.93 -8.80 6.73
C VAL A 76 6.59 -7.42 7.25
N CYS A 77 7.10 -7.07 8.43
CA CYS A 77 6.98 -5.71 8.96
C CYS A 77 7.96 -4.79 8.24
N TYR A 78 7.45 -3.94 7.36
CA TYR A 78 8.32 -3.00 6.65
C TYR A 78 9.00 -2.00 7.59
N GLY A 79 8.35 -1.59 8.68
CA GLY A 79 8.94 -0.69 9.67
C GLY A 79 10.20 -1.28 10.34
N ILE A 80 10.15 -2.58 10.70
CA ILE A 80 11.30 -3.29 11.25
C ILE A 80 12.36 -3.58 10.18
N ALA A 81 11.94 -3.80 8.93
CA ALA A 81 12.84 -4.05 7.80
C ALA A 81 13.48 -2.77 7.22
N MET A 82 13.05 -1.57 7.67
CA MET A 82 13.49 -0.28 7.14
C MET A 82 14.98 -0.03 7.38
N GLY A 83 15.67 0.48 6.36
CA GLY A 83 17.07 0.91 6.45
C GLY A 83 18.12 -0.21 6.50
N HIS A 84 17.76 -1.44 6.15
CA HIS A 84 18.70 -2.56 6.01
C HIS A 84 18.22 -3.57 4.94
N THR A 85 19.04 -4.59 4.66
CA THR A 85 18.80 -5.59 3.60
C THR A 85 17.50 -6.39 3.77
N GLY A 86 16.89 -6.41 4.95
CA GLY A 86 15.57 -6.99 5.20
C GLY A 86 14.46 -6.37 4.33
N MET A 87 14.60 -5.10 3.93
CA MET A 87 13.63 -4.42 3.08
C MET A 87 13.52 -5.02 1.67
N ASN A 88 14.56 -5.68 1.18
CA ASN A 88 14.50 -6.44 -0.08
C ASN A 88 13.41 -7.53 -0.05
N TYR A 89 13.07 -8.04 1.13
CA TYR A 89 12.04 -9.07 1.31
C TYR A 89 10.62 -8.51 1.49
N SER A 90 10.45 -7.18 1.55
CA SER A 90 9.11 -6.58 1.71
C SER A 90 8.23 -6.81 0.48
N LEU A 91 8.54 -6.18 -0.67
CA LEU A 91 7.69 -6.28 -1.87
C LEU A 91 7.61 -7.71 -2.43
N VAL A 92 8.71 -8.44 -2.40
CA VAL A 92 8.76 -9.81 -2.94
C VAL A 92 7.77 -10.77 -2.25
N THR A 93 7.34 -10.45 -1.01
CA THR A 93 6.32 -11.24 -0.31
C THR A 93 4.92 -11.05 -0.86
N ARG A 94 4.62 -9.97 -1.59
CA ARG A 94 3.30 -9.75 -2.19
C ARG A 94 2.92 -10.91 -3.12
N ASP A 95 3.79 -11.23 -4.06
CA ASP A 95 3.56 -12.31 -5.02
C ASP A 95 3.60 -13.68 -4.33
N LEU A 96 4.52 -13.89 -3.39
CA LEU A 96 4.59 -15.12 -2.61
C LEU A 96 3.31 -15.36 -1.77
N ILE A 97 2.70 -14.31 -1.22
CA ILE A 97 1.42 -14.37 -0.51
C ILE A 97 0.31 -14.75 -1.48
N ALA A 98 0.28 -14.14 -2.68
CA ALA A 98 -0.69 -14.46 -3.71
C ALA A 98 -0.59 -15.93 -4.13
N ASP A 99 0.60 -16.40 -4.48
CA ASP A 99 0.89 -17.76 -4.93
C ASP A 99 0.53 -18.82 -3.88
N SER A 100 0.98 -18.60 -2.63
CA SER A 100 0.73 -19.58 -1.55
C SER A 100 -0.75 -19.64 -1.16
N THR A 101 -1.45 -18.51 -1.18
CA THR A 101 -2.89 -18.44 -0.88
C THR A 101 -3.70 -19.11 -1.98
N GLU A 102 -3.37 -18.85 -3.25
CA GLU A 102 -3.97 -19.52 -4.41
C GLU A 102 -3.79 -21.05 -4.30
N ALA A 103 -2.56 -21.52 -4.07
CA ALA A 103 -2.26 -22.94 -3.93
C ALA A 103 -3.09 -23.61 -2.83
N MET A 104 -3.17 -23.00 -1.65
CA MET A 104 -3.96 -23.49 -0.53
C MET A 104 -5.46 -23.52 -0.83
N ALA A 105 -5.99 -22.43 -1.40
CA ALA A 105 -7.41 -22.31 -1.68
C ALA A 105 -7.88 -23.31 -2.74
N LEU A 106 -7.09 -23.49 -3.82
CA LEU A 106 -7.44 -24.40 -4.91
C LEU A 106 -7.28 -25.87 -4.53
N ALA A 107 -6.25 -26.22 -3.74
CA ALA A 107 -5.98 -27.60 -3.33
C ALA A 107 -7.04 -28.18 -2.38
N HIS A 108 -7.69 -27.34 -1.55
CA HIS A 108 -8.58 -27.80 -0.49
C HIS A 108 -10.07 -27.58 -0.74
N GLY A 109 -10.45 -26.99 -1.89
CA GLY A 109 -11.84 -26.95 -2.36
C GLY A 109 -12.77 -26.08 -1.52
N PHE A 110 -12.31 -24.93 -0.98
CA PHE A 110 -13.15 -23.98 -0.26
C PHE A 110 -14.26 -23.41 -1.13
N ASP A 111 -15.43 -23.19 -0.55
CA ASP A 111 -16.58 -22.56 -1.19
C ASP A 111 -16.52 -21.03 -1.16
N GLY A 112 -15.81 -20.47 -0.18
CA GLY A 112 -15.56 -19.03 -0.03
C GLY A 112 -14.36 -18.75 0.86
N LEU A 113 -13.90 -17.50 0.85
CA LEU A 113 -12.73 -17.06 1.63
C LEU A 113 -13.06 -15.79 2.42
N VAL A 114 -12.50 -15.69 3.62
CA VAL A 114 -12.38 -14.41 4.34
C VAL A 114 -10.89 -14.12 4.49
N MET A 115 -10.44 -13.02 3.89
CA MET A 115 -9.05 -12.57 3.95
C MET A 115 -8.87 -11.64 5.15
N VAL A 116 -7.89 -11.96 6.02
CA VAL A 116 -7.59 -11.22 7.25
C VAL A 116 -6.17 -10.66 7.20
N PRO A 117 -5.92 -9.63 6.36
CA PRO A 117 -4.63 -8.93 6.27
C PRO A 117 -4.57 -7.74 7.22
N ASN A 118 -3.42 -7.03 7.22
CA ASN A 118 -3.35 -5.66 7.74
C ASN A 118 -2.20 -4.80 7.18
N CYS A 119 -1.11 -5.39 6.66
CA CYS A 119 0.10 -4.65 6.27
C CYS A 119 0.26 -4.46 4.76
N ASP A 120 1.26 -3.68 4.40
CA ASP A 120 1.59 -3.11 3.09
C ASP A 120 1.50 -4.05 1.88
N LYS A 121 2.07 -5.25 2.01
CA LYS A 121 2.20 -6.20 0.89
C LYS A 121 1.22 -7.34 1.02
N ASN A 122 0.74 -7.54 2.22
CA ASN A 122 -0.19 -8.58 2.58
C ASN A 122 -1.60 -8.28 2.02
N VAL A 123 -2.07 -7.02 2.12
CA VAL A 123 -3.37 -6.60 1.55
C VAL A 123 -3.39 -6.79 0.03
N PRO A 124 -2.46 -6.20 -0.76
CA PRO A 124 -2.48 -6.38 -2.21
C PRO A 124 -2.19 -7.81 -2.63
N GLY A 125 -1.31 -8.55 -1.95
CA GLY A 125 -1.07 -9.96 -2.27
C GLY A 125 -2.31 -10.84 -2.12
N LEU A 126 -3.11 -10.61 -1.08
CA LEU A 126 -4.39 -11.31 -0.90
C LEU A 126 -5.47 -10.85 -1.89
N LEU A 127 -5.49 -9.57 -2.31
CA LEU A 127 -6.37 -9.10 -3.39
C LEU A 127 -6.03 -9.77 -4.73
N MET A 128 -4.73 -9.91 -5.05
CA MET A 128 -4.26 -10.68 -6.21
C MET A 128 -4.72 -12.14 -6.14
N ALA A 129 -4.53 -12.80 -4.98
CA ALA A 129 -5.02 -14.18 -4.77
C ALA A 129 -6.53 -14.31 -4.94
N ALA A 130 -7.30 -13.35 -4.39
CA ALA A 130 -8.76 -13.35 -4.53
C ALA A 130 -9.20 -13.25 -5.99
N ALA A 131 -8.53 -12.41 -6.80
CA ALA A 131 -8.77 -12.29 -8.24
C ALA A 131 -8.46 -13.59 -8.99
N ARG A 132 -7.34 -14.26 -8.67
CA ARG A 132 -6.92 -15.53 -9.30
C ARG A 132 -7.87 -16.68 -8.97
N VAL A 133 -8.14 -16.89 -7.68
CA VAL A 133 -9.00 -17.98 -7.18
C VAL A 133 -10.45 -17.79 -7.60
N ASN A 134 -10.92 -16.56 -7.59
CA ASN A 134 -12.25 -16.11 -8.03
C ASN A 134 -13.42 -16.93 -7.46
N ILE A 135 -13.42 -17.13 -6.15
CA ILE A 135 -14.56 -17.64 -5.37
C ILE A 135 -15.06 -16.55 -4.43
N PRO A 136 -16.32 -16.61 -3.94
CA PRO A 136 -16.86 -15.61 -3.02
C PRO A 136 -15.88 -15.26 -1.90
N THR A 137 -15.49 -14.00 -1.80
CA THR A 137 -14.42 -13.56 -0.90
C THR A 137 -14.75 -12.20 -0.29
N VAL A 138 -14.48 -12.04 1.01
CA VAL A 138 -14.61 -10.79 1.78
C VAL A 138 -13.28 -10.48 2.46
N PHE A 139 -12.94 -9.19 2.55
CA PHE A 139 -11.78 -8.70 3.30
C PHE A 139 -12.21 -8.07 4.62
N VAL A 140 -11.46 -8.35 5.67
CA VAL A 140 -11.52 -7.63 6.95
C VAL A 140 -10.12 -7.44 7.49
N SER A 141 -9.64 -6.20 7.54
CA SER A 141 -8.30 -5.88 8.03
C SER A 141 -8.24 -5.84 9.55
N GLY A 142 -7.00 -5.89 10.10
CA GLY A 142 -6.78 -5.73 11.54
C GLY A 142 -7.02 -4.32 12.07
N GLY A 143 -7.12 -3.31 11.20
CA GLY A 143 -7.30 -1.90 11.54
C GLY A 143 -6.01 -1.15 11.86
N PRO A 144 -6.04 0.20 11.82
CA PRO A 144 -4.92 1.06 12.18
C PRO A 144 -4.69 1.11 13.70
N MET A 145 -3.44 1.35 14.12
CA MET A 145 -3.14 1.74 15.49
C MET A 145 -3.60 3.17 15.75
N LEU A 146 -3.77 3.52 17.03
CA LEU A 146 -3.97 4.90 17.44
C LEU A 146 -2.68 5.72 17.26
N ALA A 147 -2.81 7.02 17.06
CA ALA A 147 -1.66 7.91 17.08
C ALA A 147 -1.02 7.95 18.47
N GLY A 148 0.30 8.03 18.51
CA GLY A 148 1.04 8.29 19.74
C GLY A 148 0.86 9.72 20.22
N LEU A 149 1.28 10.00 21.46
CA LEU A 149 1.23 11.34 22.04
C LEU A 149 2.57 11.68 22.71
N VAL A 150 3.26 12.67 22.14
CA VAL A 150 4.51 13.21 22.68
C VAL A 150 4.33 14.72 22.85
N GLU A 151 4.55 15.25 24.06
CA GLU A 151 4.35 16.68 24.41
C GLU A 151 2.98 17.23 23.99
N GLY A 152 1.92 16.43 24.12
CA GLY A 152 0.56 16.86 23.73
C GLY A 152 0.31 16.90 22.23
N LYS A 153 1.27 16.45 21.40
CA LYS A 153 1.12 16.36 19.94
C LYS A 153 0.96 14.92 19.51
N LYS A 154 0.00 14.68 18.61
CA LYS A 154 -0.13 13.37 17.97
C LYS A 154 1.13 13.04 17.17
N THR A 155 1.58 11.79 17.23
CA THR A 155 2.79 11.27 16.58
C THR A 155 2.52 9.92 15.92
N SER A 156 3.42 9.52 15.03
CA SER A 156 3.41 8.23 14.36
C SER A 156 4.83 7.74 14.12
N LEU A 157 4.99 6.57 13.53
CA LEU A 157 6.31 6.01 13.22
C LEU A 157 7.18 6.98 12.38
N SER A 158 6.60 7.79 11.48
CA SER A 158 7.36 8.82 10.75
C SER A 158 7.97 9.86 11.68
N SER A 159 7.25 10.24 12.73
CA SER A 159 7.75 11.19 13.74
C SER A 159 8.96 10.61 14.49
N MET A 160 9.01 9.28 14.69
CA MET A 160 10.18 8.62 15.30
C MET A 160 11.40 8.69 14.37
N PHE A 161 11.21 8.43 13.07
CA PHE A 161 12.31 8.55 12.10
C PHE A 161 12.83 9.99 11.99
N GLU A 162 11.94 11.00 12.03
CA GLU A 162 12.32 12.41 12.06
C GLU A 162 13.06 12.77 13.37
N ALA A 163 12.63 12.21 14.51
CA ALA A 163 13.30 12.38 15.80
C ALA A 163 14.73 11.83 15.78
N VAL A 164 14.98 10.69 15.12
CA VAL A 164 16.34 10.17 14.90
C VAL A 164 17.19 11.15 14.08
N GLY A 165 16.64 11.73 13.02
CA GLY A 165 17.31 12.77 12.23
C GLY A 165 17.64 14.01 13.05
N ALA A 166 16.71 14.48 13.87
CA ALA A 166 16.90 15.64 14.77
C ALA A 166 17.94 15.34 15.87
N TYR A 167 17.93 14.12 16.40
CA TYR A 167 18.94 13.65 17.36
C TYR A 167 20.35 13.64 16.74
N SER A 168 20.49 13.07 15.54
CA SER A 168 21.76 13.05 14.80
C SER A 168 22.30 14.46 14.50
N ALA A 169 21.40 15.44 14.33
CA ALA A 169 21.74 16.86 14.16
C ALA A 169 21.98 17.61 15.49
N GLY A 170 22.00 16.91 16.63
CA GLY A 170 22.20 17.51 17.97
C GLY A 170 21.05 18.39 18.46
N LYS A 171 19.85 18.26 17.86
CA LYS A 171 18.65 19.07 18.20
C LYS A 171 17.74 18.40 19.22
N LEU A 172 17.99 17.14 19.59
CA LEU A 172 17.17 16.34 20.48
C LEU A 172 18.04 15.67 21.55
N SER A 173 17.60 15.63 22.81
CA SER A 173 18.30 14.90 23.89
C SER A 173 17.98 13.42 23.91
N ASP A 174 18.83 12.59 24.59
CA ASP A 174 18.61 11.16 24.80
C ASP A 174 17.26 10.88 25.48
N GLU A 175 16.92 11.66 26.52
CA GLU A 175 15.65 11.52 27.25
C GLU A 175 14.46 11.72 26.31
N LYS A 176 14.55 12.72 25.42
CA LYS A 176 13.47 13.05 24.51
C LYS A 176 13.34 11.98 23.41
N LEU A 177 14.46 11.52 22.88
CA LEU A 177 14.46 10.39 21.93
C LEU A 177 13.80 9.16 22.55
N ARG A 178 14.14 8.85 23.81
CA ARG A 178 13.52 7.74 24.55
C ARG A 178 12.02 7.93 24.75
N GLU A 179 11.55 9.16 24.97
CA GLU A 179 10.12 9.44 25.06
C GLU A 179 9.40 9.10 23.74
N TYR A 180 9.98 9.49 22.58
CA TYR A 180 9.46 9.13 21.26
C TYR A 180 9.40 7.61 21.07
N GLU A 181 10.49 6.89 21.39
CA GLU A 181 10.53 5.42 21.30
C GLU A 181 9.36 4.75 22.04
N CYS A 182 9.06 5.20 23.25
CA CYS A 182 8.06 4.56 24.11
C CYS A 182 6.62 4.95 23.76
N LYS A 183 6.38 6.12 23.14
CA LYS A 183 5.03 6.70 23.02
C LYS A 183 4.50 6.79 21.58
N THR A 184 5.36 6.65 20.58
CA THR A 184 4.98 6.91 19.18
C THR A 184 4.06 5.83 18.60
N CYS A 185 4.21 4.57 19.01
CA CYS A 185 3.39 3.45 18.56
C CYS A 185 2.68 2.82 19.77
N PRO A 186 1.52 3.36 20.23
CA PRO A 186 0.96 3.03 21.53
C PRO A 186 0.12 1.75 21.54
N THR A 187 -0.36 1.26 20.38
CA THR A 187 -1.27 0.12 20.29
C THR A 187 -0.87 -0.86 19.20
N CYS A 188 -1.49 -2.04 19.16
CA CYS A 188 -1.48 -2.89 17.98
C CYS A 188 -2.23 -2.21 16.80
N GLY A 189 -2.03 -2.71 15.61
CA GLY A 189 -2.63 -2.19 14.38
C GLY A 189 -1.58 -1.84 13.33
N SER A 190 -2.02 -1.55 12.11
CA SER A 190 -1.19 -0.94 11.07
C SER A 190 -0.79 0.49 11.49
N CYS A 191 0.03 1.17 10.69
CA CYS A 191 0.44 2.54 11.01
C CYS A 191 -0.75 3.47 11.28
N SER A 192 -0.57 4.51 12.10
CA SER A 192 -1.64 5.47 12.43
C SER A 192 -1.91 6.53 11.35
N GLY A 193 -0.98 6.75 10.40
CA GLY A 193 -1.14 7.71 9.29
C GLY A 193 -1.57 7.05 7.98
N MET A 194 -1.78 7.87 6.92
CA MET A 194 -2.11 7.41 5.57
C MET A 194 -0.84 6.94 4.84
N TYR A 195 -0.27 5.86 5.37
CA TYR A 195 0.86 5.14 4.80
C TYR A 195 0.36 3.95 3.97
N THR A 196 1.25 3.13 3.43
CA THR A 196 0.87 2.10 2.44
C THR A 196 -0.16 1.10 2.96
N ALA A 197 -0.03 0.62 4.20
CA ALA A 197 -0.98 -0.33 4.79
C ALA A 197 -2.40 0.23 4.83
N ASN A 198 -2.57 1.44 5.37
CA ASN A 198 -3.88 2.09 5.47
C ASN A 198 -4.40 2.52 4.10
N SER A 199 -3.52 2.97 3.19
CA SER A 199 -3.90 3.22 1.80
C SER A 199 -4.56 2.00 1.19
N MET A 200 -3.91 0.83 1.25
CA MET A 200 -4.46 -0.38 0.66
C MET A 200 -5.71 -0.89 1.38
N ASN A 201 -5.81 -0.74 2.71
CA ASN A 201 -7.03 -1.09 3.47
C ASN A 201 -8.21 -0.18 3.11
N CYS A 202 -8.00 1.13 2.90
CA CYS A 202 -9.02 2.06 2.42
C CYS A 202 -9.42 1.78 0.97
N LEU A 203 -8.44 1.48 0.10
CA LEU A 203 -8.70 1.14 -1.29
C LEU A 203 -9.42 -0.20 -1.44
N THR A 204 -9.22 -1.16 -0.52
CA THR A 204 -9.99 -2.41 -0.46
C THR A 204 -11.48 -2.12 -0.21
N GLU A 205 -11.78 -1.12 0.63
CA GLU A 205 -13.15 -0.65 0.88
C GLU A 205 -13.74 0.05 -0.36
N ALA A 206 -12.95 0.93 -1.00
CA ALA A 206 -13.35 1.64 -2.22
C ALA A 206 -13.56 0.72 -3.43
N LEU A 207 -12.77 -0.37 -3.54
CA LEU A 207 -12.96 -1.45 -4.52
C LEU A 207 -14.24 -2.25 -4.30
N GLY A 208 -14.87 -2.13 -3.13
CA GLY A 208 -16.03 -2.93 -2.76
C GLY A 208 -15.71 -4.31 -2.16
N MET A 209 -14.43 -4.63 -1.90
CA MET A 209 -14.00 -5.93 -1.33
C MET A 209 -14.01 -5.97 0.21
N GLY A 210 -14.11 -4.82 0.87
CA GLY A 210 -14.23 -4.66 2.32
C GLY A 210 -15.55 -4.01 2.73
N LEU A 211 -15.98 -4.24 3.96
CA LEU A 211 -17.15 -3.59 4.55
C LEU A 211 -16.79 -2.16 4.99
N LYS A 212 -17.80 -1.30 5.19
CA LYS A 212 -17.64 0.07 5.72
C LYS A 212 -16.79 0.08 6.99
N GLY A 213 -15.75 0.90 7.01
CA GLY A 213 -14.80 1.02 8.12
C GLY A 213 -13.67 -0.01 8.10
N ASN A 214 -13.57 -0.84 7.05
CA ASN A 214 -12.47 -1.79 6.89
C ASN A 214 -11.10 -1.09 7.01
N GLY A 215 -10.93 0.06 6.35
CA GLY A 215 -9.68 0.80 6.33
C GLY A 215 -9.45 1.71 7.53
N THR A 216 -10.50 2.09 8.28
CA THR A 216 -10.43 3.24 9.19
C THR A 216 -10.74 2.93 10.65
N ILE A 217 -11.59 1.92 10.98
CA ILE A 217 -11.87 1.56 12.37
C ILE A 217 -10.57 1.14 13.06
N PRO A 218 -10.15 1.80 14.17
CA PRO A 218 -8.94 1.42 14.90
C PRO A 218 -8.95 -0.04 15.38
N ALA A 219 -7.76 -0.66 15.42
CA ALA A 219 -7.57 -2.06 15.80
C ALA A 219 -8.09 -2.40 17.20
N VAL A 220 -8.06 -1.43 18.11
CA VAL A 220 -8.43 -1.59 19.51
C VAL A 220 -9.91 -1.28 19.81
N TYR A 221 -10.68 -0.84 18.82
CA TYR A 221 -12.11 -0.54 19.01
C TYR A 221 -12.97 -1.80 18.95
N SER A 222 -14.02 -1.86 19.78
CA SER A 222 -15.00 -2.96 19.75
C SER A 222 -15.67 -3.13 18.39
N ALA A 223 -15.89 -2.02 17.66
CA ALA A 223 -16.43 -2.02 16.30
C ALA A 223 -15.56 -2.85 15.32
N ARG A 224 -14.25 -3.01 15.57
CA ARG A 224 -13.38 -3.87 14.77
C ARG A 224 -13.76 -5.35 14.89
N ILE A 225 -14.17 -5.79 16.07
CA ILE A 225 -14.67 -7.16 16.31
C ILE A 225 -16.05 -7.35 15.68
N GLU A 226 -16.90 -6.32 15.72
CA GLU A 226 -18.23 -6.36 15.11
C GLU A 226 -18.14 -6.49 13.57
N ILE A 227 -17.33 -5.66 12.90
CA ILE A 227 -17.14 -5.74 11.45
C ILE A 227 -16.54 -7.10 11.03
N ALA A 228 -15.68 -7.71 11.86
CA ALA A 228 -15.12 -9.04 11.60
C ALA A 228 -16.21 -10.13 11.58
N LYS A 229 -17.16 -10.09 12.52
CA LYS A 229 -18.33 -11.00 12.50
C LYS A 229 -19.19 -10.77 11.25
N HIS A 230 -19.45 -9.50 10.90
CA HIS A 230 -20.20 -9.16 9.70
C HIS A 230 -19.50 -9.64 8.42
N ALA A 231 -18.16 -9.60 8.34
CA ALA A 231 -17.41 -10.15 7.21
C ALA A 231 -17.62 -11.67 7.07
N GLY A 232 -17.63 -12.40 8.21
CA GLY A 232 -17.94 -13.84 8.22
C GLY A 232 -19.39 -14.15 7.79
N MET A 233 -20.34 -13.27 8.12
CA MET A 233 -21.73 -13.42 7.64
C MET A 233 -21.85 -13.05 6.15
N ALA A 234 -21.15 -12.01 5.71
CA ALA A 234 -21.22 -11.51 4.34
C ALA A 234 -20.71 -12.54 3.32
N VAL A 235 -19.61 -13.27 3.59
CA VAL A 235 -19.12 -14.30 2.67
C VAL A 235 -20.17 -15.39 2.42
N MET A 236 -20.98 -15.73 3.40
CA MET A 236 -22.07 -16.71 3.26
C MET A 236 -23.20 -16.18 2.34
N GLU A 237 -23.47 -14.87 2.38
CA GLU A 237 -24.41 -14.25 1.46
C GLU A 237 -23.87 -14.21 0.03
N LEU A 238 -22.57 -13.90 -0.15
CA LEU A 238 -21.92 -13.94 -1.46
C LEU A 238 -21.98 -15.34 -2.09
N ILE A 239 -21.80 -16.41 -1.29
CA ILE A 239 -21.92 -17.78 -1.77
C ILE A 239 -23.35 -18.06 -2.26
N ARG A 240 -24.39 -17.66 -1.49
CA ARG A 240 -25.81 -17.84 -1.91
C ARG A 240 -26.14 -17.13 -3.21
N ARG A 241 -25.52 -15.98 -3.46
CA ARG A 241 -25.75 -15.14 -4.64
C ARG A 241 -24.76 -15.37 -5.77
N ASP A 242 -23.75 -16.21 -5.57
CA ASP A 242 -22.61 -16.48 -6.48
C ASP A 242 -21.88 -15.19 -6.91
N ILE A 243 -21.70 -14.24 -6.00
CA ILE A 243 -20.93 -13.01 -6.25
C ILE A 243 -19.47 -13.29 -5.94
N ARG A 244 -18.59 -13.05 -6.92
CA ARG A 244 -17.17 -13.40 -6.89
C ARG A 244 -16.28 -12.16 -7.00
N PRO A 245 -15.00 -12.23 -6.65
CA PRO A 245 -14.08 -11.09 -6.73
C PRO A 245 -14.04 -10.37 -8.08
N ARG A 246 -14.07 -11.10 -9.20
CA ARG A 246 -14.06 -10.47 -10.53
C ARG A 246 -15.40 -9.81 -10.93
N ASP A 247 -16.50 -10.10 -10.24
CA ASP A 247 -17.76 -9.38 -10.38
C ASP A 247 -17.72 -8.04 -9.65
N ILE A 248 -16.82 -7.89 -8.66
CA ILE A 248 -16.63 -6.70 -7.83
C ILE A 248 -15.44 -5.87 -8.34
N MET A 249 -14.27 -6.49 -8.49
CA MET A 249 -13.03 -5.83 -8.94
C MET A 249 -13.01 -5.64 -10.46
N THR A 250 -14.00 -4.95 -10.98
CA THR A 250 -14.15 -4.56 -12.38
C THR A 250 -13.26 -3.35 -12.71
N GLU A 251 -13.10 -3.02 -13.98
CA GLU A 251 -12.43 -1.78 -14.42
C GLU A 251 -13.04 -0.55 -13.73
N ALA A 252 -14.38 -0.44 -13.70
CA ALA A 252 -15.07 0.65 -13.04
C ALA A 252 -14.77 0.74 -11.53
N ALA A 253 -14.68 -0.40 -10.84
CA ALA A 253 -14.33 -0.44 -9.41
C ALA A 253 -12.85 -0.06 -9.18
N LEU A 254 -11.94 -0.44 -10.08
CA LEU A 254 -10.54 -0.02 -10.04
C LEU A 254 -10.39 1.49 -10.28
N MET A 255 -11.22 2.08 -11.17
CA MET A 255 -11.28 3.54 -11.34
C MET A 255 -11.82 4.22 -10.08
N ASN A 256 -12.84 3.67 -9.41
CA ASN A 256 -13.31 4.18 -8.10
C ASN A 256 -12.18 4.15 -7.06
N ALA A 257 -11.45 3.04 -6.96
CA ALA A 257 -10.33 2.95 -6.02
C ALA A 257 -9.25 4.00 -6.32
N LEU A 258 -8.91 4.20 -7.60
CA LEU A 258 -7.93 5.20 -8.03
C LEU A 258 -8.42 6.64 -7.73
N THR A 259 -9.71 6.92 -7.92
CA THR A 259 -10.32 8.21 -7.55
C THR A 259 -10.22 8.46 -6.05
N VAL A 260 -10.56 7.45 -5.22
CA VAL A 260 -10.45 7.54 -3.76
C VAL A 260 -8.98 7.69 -3.31
N ASP A 261 -8.05 7.01 -3.99
CA ASP A 261 -6.61 7.14 -3.77
C ASP A 261 -6.12 8.59 -3.93
N MET A 262 -6.54 9.26 -5.01
CA MET A 262 -6.24 10.66 -5.29
C MET A 262 -6.86 11.61 -4.27
N ALA A 263 -8.12 11.36 -3.87
CA ALA A 263 -8.84 12.19 -2.92
C ALA A 263 -8.28 12.09 -1.49
N LEU A 264 -7.91 10.90 -1.05
CA LEU A 264 -7.29 10.66 0.26
C LEU A 264 -5.82 11.11 0.32
N GLY A 265 -5.14 11.25 -0.82
CA GLY A 265 -3.69 11.45 -0.87
C GLY A 265 -2.94 10.27 -0.26
N CYS A 266 -3.21 9.08 -0.77
CA CYS A 266 -2.62 7.83 -0.30
C CYS A 266 -1.09 7.76 -0.50
N SER A 267 -0.50 6.62 -0.18
CA SER A 267 0.91 6.34 -0.45
C SER A 267 1.15 6.14 -1.94
N THR A 268 2.27 6.64 -2.46
CA THR A 268 2.73 6.37 -3.84
C THR A 268 2.84 4.87 -4.16
N ASN A 269 2.95 4.02 -3.15
CA ASN A 269 2.93 2.57 -3.32
C ASN A 269 1.63 2.04 -3.93
N SER A 270 0.50 2.77 -3.82
CA SER A 270 -0.75 2.41 -4.49
C SER A 270 -0.58 2.35 -6.02
N MET A 271 0.29 3.20 -6.59
CA MET A 271 0.64 3.20 -8.01
C MET A 271 1.45 1.97 -8.46
N LEU A 272 1.89 1.16 -7.52
CA LEU A 272 2.49 -0.15 -7.77
C LEU A 272 1.48 -1.28 -7.51
N GLN A 273 0.66 -1.14 -6.45
CA GLN A 273 -0.22 -2.21 -6.00
C GLN A 273 -1.50 -2.30 -6.85
N LEU A 274 -2.13 -1.17 -7.20
CA LEU A 274 -3.34 -1.18 -8.03
C LEU A 274 -3.09 -1.77 -9.43
N PRO A 275 -2.01 -1.43 -10.16
CA PRO A 275 -1.67 -2.10 -11.42
C PRO A 275 -1.47 -3.61 -11.26
N ALA A 276 -0.81 -4.06 -10.18
CA ALA A 276 -0.62 -5.49 -9.93
C ALA A 276 -1.95 -6.23 -9.69
N ILE A 277 -2.89 -5.63 -8.95
CA ILE A 277 -4.23 -6.17 -8.72
C ILE A 277 -5.03 -6.17 -10.03
N ALA A 278 -4.97 -5.08 -10.78
CA ALA A 278 -5.67 -4.93 -12.06
C ALA A 278 -5.24 -6.02 -13.07
N GLN A 279 -3.94 -6.30 -13.15
CA GLN A 279 -3.42 -7.38 -14.00
C GLN A 279 -4.06 -8.73 -13.67
N GLU A 280 -4.24 -9.07 -12.40
CA GLU A 280 -4.89 -10.32 -11.98
C GLU A 280 -6.40 -10.35 -12.29
N CYS A 281 -6.99 -9.17 -12.46
CA CYS A 281 -8.38 -9.02 -12.90
C CYS A 281 -8.51 -9.01 -14.44
N GLY A 282 -7.41 -8.96 -15.18
CA GLY A 282 -7.40 -8.80 -16.64
C GLY A 282 -7.75 -7.39 -17.09
N VAL A 283 -7.50 -6.37 -16.24
CA VAL A 283 -7.76 -4.95 -16.49
C VAL A 283 -6.44 -4.23 -16.68
N GLU A 284 -6.35 -3.38 -17.70
CA GLU A 284 -5.21 -2.50 -17.90
C GLU A 284 -5.31 -1.28 -16.98
N LEU A 285 -4.31 -1.10 -16.13
CA LEU A 285 -4.14 0.07 -15.28
C LEU A 285 -2.68 0.51 -15.31
N ASN A 286 -2.41 1.67 -15.87
CA ASN A 286 -1.07 2.21 -16.03
C ASN A 286 -0.95 3.62 -15.44
N LEU A 287 0.27 4.19 -15.43
CA LEU A 287 0.53 5.50 -14.84
C LEU A 287 -0.13 6.65 -15.62
N ASP A 288 -0.42 6.49 -16.92
CA ASP A 288 -1.11 7.52 -17.71
C ASP A 288 -2.57 7.65 -17.24
N ILE A 289 -3.27 6.53 -17.06
CA ILE A 289 -4.61 6.49 -16.48
C ILE A 289 -4.60 7.12 -15.08
N ALA A 290 -3.60 6.79 -14.25
CA ALA A 290 -3.45 7.38 -12.91
C ALA A 290 -3.28 8.90 -12.97
N ASN A 291 -2.50 9.40 -13.93
CA ASN A 291 -2.30 10.84 -14.12
C ASN A 291 -3.58 11.57 -14.56
N GLU A 292 -4.34 10.98 -15.48
CA GLU A 292 -5.65 11.51 -15.89
C GLU A 292 -6.63 11.56 -14.70
N MET A 293 -6.66 10.53 -13.87
CA MET A 293 -7.52 10.51 -12.69
C MET A 293 -7.08 11.55 -11.66
N SER A 294 -5.77 11.72 -11.45
CA SER A 294 -5.23 12.76 -10.58
C SER A 294 -5.62 14.17 -11.04
N ALA A 295 -5.62 14.42 -12.35
CA ALA A 295 -6.00 15.72 -12.91
C ALA A 295 -7.49 16.08 -12.69
N LYS A 296 -8.37 15.07 -12.57
CA LYS A 296 -9.83 15.24 -12.43
C LYS A 296 -10.33 15.17 -10.99
N THR A 297 -9.55 14.57 -10.09
CA THR A 297 -9.98 14.25 -8.72
C THR A 297 -9.39 15.25 -7.73
N PRO A 298 -10.20 16.02 -7.00
CA PRO A 298 -9.67 16.90 -5.97
C PRO A 298 -9.12 16.12 -4.77
N ASN A 299 -8.10 16.67 -4.11
CA ASN A 299 -7.58 16.12 -2.86
C ASN A 299 -8.40 16.65 -1.68
N LEU A 300 -9.07 15.75 -0.97
CA LEU A 300 -10.00 16.08 0.11
C LEU A 300 -9.44 15.86 1.51
N CYS A 301 -8.34 15.12 1.65
CA CYS A 301 -7.79 14.77 2.96
C CYS A 301 -6.29 15.03 3.03
N HIS A 302 -5.84 15.60 4.15
CA HIS A 302 -4.44 15.76 4.50
C HIS A 302 -4.11 15.01 5.79
N LEU A 303 -4.14 13.67 5.73
CA LEU A 303 -3.70 12.86 6.86
C LEU A 303 -2.16 12.81 6.93
N ALA A 304 -1.63 12.49 8.12
CA ALA A 304 -0.19 12.29 8.28
C ALA A 304 0.38 11.32 7.22
N PRO A 305 1.47 11.66 6.52
CA PRO A 305 2.44 12.73 6.77
C PRO A 305 2.08 14.08 6.13
N ALA A 306 1.05 14.19 5.28
CA ALA A 306 0.68 15.41 4.58
C ALA A 306 0.08 16.48 5.53
N GLY A 307 -0.57 16.05 6.60
CA GLY A 307 -1.21 16.91 7.60
C GLY A 307 -1.01 16.42 9.03
N ARG A 308 -1.87 16.90 9.93
CA ARG A 308 -1.82 16.62 11.37
C ARG A 308 -2.91 15.66 11.85
N THR A 309 -3.79 15.24 10.97
CA THR A 309 -4.87 14.27 11.23
C THR A 309 -4.39 12.85 10.97
N TYR A 310 -5.00 11.87 11.62
CA TYR A 310 -4.62 10.48 11.61
C TYR A 310 -5.82 9.59 11.20
N MET A 311 -5.63 8.30 11.12
CA MET A 311 -6.68 7.37 10.67
C MET A 311 -7.88 7.34 11.61
N GLU A 312 -7.66 7.51 12.92
CA GLU A 312 -8.74 7.63 13.91
C GLU A 312 -9.61 8.86 13.64
N ASP A 313 -9.00 10.00 13.25
CA ASP A 313 -9.72 11.23 12.93
C ASP A 313 -10.56 11.03 11.65
N LEU A 314 -10.02 10.33 10.65
CA LEU A 314 -10.76 9.98 9.43
C LEU A 314 -11.96 9.07 9.76
N GLN A 315 -11.80 8.10 10.67
CA GLN A 315 -12.90 7.26 11.10
C GLN A 315 -14.02 8.08 11.74
N GLU A 316 -13.69 8.99 12.65
CA GLU A 316 -14.67 9.85 13.34
C GLU A 316 -15.34 10.84 12.37
N ALA A 317 -14.64 11.28 11.32
CA ALA A 317 -15.18 12.12 10.25
C ALA A 317 -16.15 11.39 9.30
N GLY A 318 -16.30 10.08 9.41
CA GLY A 318 -17.20 9.26 8.59
C GLY A 318 -16.50 8.24 7.69
N GLY A 319 -15.18 8.18 7.71
CA GLY A 319 -14.37 7.17 7.03
C GLY A 319 -14.35 7.30 5.51
N VAL A 320 -13.94 6.22 4.84
CA VAL A 320 -13.81 6.16 3.37
C VAL A 320 -15.14 6.42 2.67
N TYR A 321 -16.25 5.90 3.20
CA TYR A 321 -17.56 6.08 2.56
C TYR A 321 -18.04 7.54 2.62
N ALA A 322 -17.65 8.33 3.63
CA ALA A 322 -17.92 9.76 3.63
C ALA A 322 -17.13 10.51 2.55
N VAL A 323 -15.86 10.13 2.34
CA VAL A 323 -15.05 10.66 1.23
C VAL A 323 -15.67 10.26 -0.13
N MET A 324 -16.11 9.02 -0.28
CA MET A 324 -16.79 8.57 -1.50
C MET A 324 -18.12 9.31 -1.74
N ASN A 325 -18.87 9.61 -0.68
CA ASN A 325 -20.10 10.40 -0.81
C ASN A 325 -19.79 11.85 -1.26
N GLU A 326 -18.72 12.47 -0.76
CA GLU A 326 -18.26 13.78 -1.26
C GLU A 326 -17.92 13.73 -2.76
N LEU A 327 -17.17 12.70 -3.20
CA LEU A 327 -16.80 12.51 -4.61
C LEU A 327 -18.02 12.27 -5.50
N ALA A 328 -19.03 11.56 -5.02
CA ALA A 328 -20.26 11.27 -5.75
C ALA A 328 -21.07 12.54 -6.08
N LYS A 329 -20.94 13.62 -5.30
CA LYS A 329 -21.62 14.89 -5.57
C LYS A 329 -21.20 15.56 -6.90
N LYS A 330 -20.02 15.21 -7.43
CA LYS A 330 -19.48 15.69 -8.72
C LYS A 330 -19.37 14.56 -9.77
N ASP A 331 -20.13 13.48 -9.60
CA ASP A 331 -20.18 12.32 -10.51
C ASP A 331 -18.78 11.72 -10.79
N LEU A 332 -17.89 11.72 -9.78
CA LEU A 332 -16.51 11.21 -9.92
C LEU A 332 -16.40 9.70 -9.67
N LEU A 333 -17.50 9.03 -9.30
CA LEU A 333 -17.53 7.60 -8.99
C LEU A 333 -18.56 6.84 -9.84
N ASN A 334 -18.24 5.58 -10.15
CA ASN A 334 -19.16 4.63 -10.75
C ASN A 334 -20.02 3.99 -9.65
N LEU A 335 -21.21 4.52 -9.41
CA LEU A 335 -22.07 4.15 -8.29
C LEU A 335 -22.70 2.75 -8.42
N ASP A 336 -22.77 2.19 -9.62
CA ASP A 336 -23.38 0.88 -9.90
C ASP A 336 -22.45 -0.31 -9.61
N CYS A 337 -21.19 -0.06 -9.24
CA CYS A 337 -20.24 -1.12 -8.92
C CYS A 337 -20.74 -1.98 -7.75
N MET A 338 -20.76 -3.30 -7.95
CA MET A 338 -21.14 -4.30 -6.93
C MET A 338 -20.12 -4.34 -5.80
N THR A 339 -20.55 -4.69 -4.59
CA THR A 339 -19.68 -4.84 -3.42
C THR A 339 -19.94 -6.14 -2.66
N VAL A 340 -19.07 -6.44 -1.69
CA VAL A 340 -19.23 -7.60 -0.77
C VAL A 340 -20.47 -7.52 0.13
N THR A 341 -21.16 -6.38 0.20
CA THR A 341 -22.45 -6.28 0.89
C THR A 341 -23.61 -6.86 0.07
N GLY A 342 -23.36 -7.19 -1.21
CA GLY A 342 -24.39 -7.54 -2.18
C GLY A 342 -25.22 -6.35 -2.66
N LYS A 343 -24.80 -5.13 -2.34
CA LYS A 343 -25.35 -3.85 -2.81
C LYS A 343 -24.33 -3.12 -3.65
N THR A 344 -24.78 -2.11 -4.39
CA THR A 344 -23.88 -1.23 -5.14
C THR A 344 -23.13 -0.25 -4.23
N ILE A 345 -22.08 0.38 -4.76
CA ILE A 345 -21.38 1.48 -4.09
C ILE A 345 -22.37 2.61 -3.76
N GLY A 346 -23.22 3.02 -4.71
CA GLY A 346 -24.20 4.08 -4.51
C GLY A 346 -25.16 3.80 -3.36
N GLU A 347 -25.68 2.56 -3.27
CA GLU A 347 -26.54 2.16 -2.16
C GLU A 347 -25.83 2.17 -0.80
N ASN A 348 -24.54 1.81 -0.79
CA ASN A 348 -23.76 1.74 0.44
C ASN A 348 -23.36 3.12 0.99
N ILE A 349 -23.11 4.11 0.12
CA ILE A 349 -22.66 5.45 0.52
C ILE A 349 -23.78 6.47 0.69
N ALA A 350 -25.02 6.16 0.26
CA ALA A 350 -26.14 7.09 0.20
C ALA A 350 -26.39 7.88 1.51
N ASP A 351 -26.28 7.19 2.64
CA ASP A 351 -26.52 7.77 3.97
C ASP A 351 -25.20 8.12 4.72
N CYS A 352 -24.06 8.10 4.03
CA CYS A 352 -22.76 8.36 4.63
C CYS A 352 -22.41 9.84 4.52
N ILE A 353 -22.46 10.57 5.63
CA ILE A 353 -22.20 12.00 5.68
C ILE A 353 -20.80 12.31 6.18
N ASN A 354 -20.23 13.40 5.71
CA ASN A 354 -19.01 13.99 6.24
C ASN A 354 -19.34 14.69 7.59
N LEU A 355 -18.79 14.19 8.68
CA LEU A 355 -19.04 14.66 10.04
C LEU A 355 -18.03 15.73 10.50
N ASP A 356 -16.88 15.82 9.82
CA ASP A 356 -15.83 16.81 10.14
C ASP A 356 -15.20 17.38 8.86
N PRO A 357 -15.62 18.59 8.43
CA PRO A 357 -15.07 19.25 7.25
C PRO A 357 -13.60 19.68 7.36
N GLU A 358 -13.01 19.65 8.54
CA GLU A 358 -11.58 19.93 8.72
C GLU A 358 -10.72 18.69 8.44
N VAL A 359 -11.28 17.49 8.59
CA VAL A 359 -10.62 16.21 8.28
C VAL A 359 -10.88 15.78 6.84
N ILE A 360 -12.16 15.83 6.42
CA ILE A 360 -12.58 15.57 5.04
C ILE A 360 -13.10 16.89 4.47
N ARG A 361 -12.35 17.53 3.60
CA ARG A 361 -12.79 18.77 2.96
C ARG A 361 -14.04 18.52 2.11
N PRO A 362 -15.04 19.41 2.15
CA PRO A 362 -16.13 19.38 1.18
C PRO A 362 -15.60 19.45 -0.25
N ILE A 363 -16.26 18.78 -1.18
CA ILE A 363 -15.85 18.72 -2.59
C ILE A 363 -15.79 20.11 -3.25
N GLU A 364 -16.51 21.10 -2.72
CA GLU A 364 -16.50 22.49 -3.19
C GLU A 364 -15.32 23.31 -2.65
N ASN A 365 -14.60 22.80 -1.63
CA ASN A 365 -13.46 23.48 -1.01
C ASN A 365 -12.33 22.50 -0.67
N PRO A 366 -11.75 21.81 -1.66
CA PRO A 366 -10.69 20.83 -1.48
C PRO A 366 -9.37 21.47 -1.04
N TYR A 367 -8.43 20.66 -0.57
CA TYR A 367 -7.04 21.08 -0.36
C TYR A 367 -6.34 21.41 -1.69
N SER A 368 -6.67 20.70 -2.75
CA SER A 368 -6.19 20.90 -4.12
C SER A 368 -7.26 20.44 -5.11
N GLU A 369 -7.40 21.14 -6.23
CA GLU A 369 -8.27 20.74 -7.33
C GLU A 369 -7.79 19.46 -8.07
N THR A 370 -6.58 19.03 -7.80
CA THR A 370 -5.97 17.81 -8.35
C THR A 370 -5.56 16.86 -7.24
N GLY A 371 -5.39 15.59 -7.59
CA GLY A 371 -5.12 14.49 -6.67
C GLY A 371 -3.86 14.66 -5.82
N GLY A 372 -3.83 13.92 -4.70
CA GLY A 372 -2.71 13.92 -3.77
C GLY A 372 -1.45 13.20 -4.28
N ILE A 373 -1.54 12.47 -5.41
CA ILE A 373 -0.42 11.80 -6.10
C ILE A 373 -0.29 12.39 -7.48
N ALA A 374 0.95 12.60 -7.95
CA ALA A 374 1.26 13.01 -9.31
C ALA A 374 2.24 12.04 -9.98
N VAL A 375 2.05 11.84 -11.28
CA VAL A 375 2.97 11.08 -12.14
C VAL A 375 3.81 12.07 -12.93
N LEU A 376 5.14 11.87 -12.93
CA LEU A 376 6.07 12.70 -13.68
C LEU A 376 6.72 11.87 -14.78
N LYS A 377 6.83 12.46 -15.98
CA LYS A 377 7.50 11.88 -17.16
C LYS A 377 8.55 12.84 -17.71
N GLY A 378 9.50 12.31 -18.45
CA GLY A 378 10.57 13.07 -19.10
C GLY A 378 11.71 12.15 -19.51
N ASN A 379 12.82 12.74 -19.97
CA ASN A 379 13.97 11.94 -20.38
C ASN A 379 14.54 11.07 -19.25
N LEU A 380 14.41 11.51 -17.99
CA LEU A 380 14.87 10.76 -16.82
C LEU A 380 13.93 9.59 -16.45
N ALA A 381 12.64 9.71 -16.72
CA ALA A 381 11.61 8.72 -16.42
C ALA A 381 10.60 8.58 -17.57
N PRO A 382 11.00 8.03 -18.74
CA PRO A 382 10.13 7.96 -19.91
C PRO A 382 8.88 7.09 -19.71
N GLU A 383 8.96 6.06 -18.87
CA GLU A 383 7.81 5.21 -18.51
C GLU A 383 7.06 5.74 -17.28
N GLY A 384 7.60 6.76 -16.61
CA GLY A 384 6.99 7.45 -15.49
C GLY A 384 7.75 7.30 -14.17
N SER A 385 7.37 8.15 -13.24
CA SER A 385 7.77 8.19 -11.84
C SER A 385 6.64 8.78 -11.03
N VAL A 386 6.65 8.64 -9.70
CA VAL A 386 5.54 9.05 -8.85
C VAL A 386 6.00 9.90 -7.67
N VAL A 387 5.19 10.87 -7.29
CA VAL A 387 5.42 11.72 -6.12
C VAL A 387 4.13 11.90 -5.32
N LYS A 388 4.24 11.90 -3.99
CA LYS A 388 3.13 12.27 -3.09
C LYS A 388 3.00 13.78 -3.05
N ARG A 389 2.28 14.35 -4.02
CA ARG A 389 2.10 15.80 -4.18
C ARG A 389 1.53 16.46 -2.93
N SER A 390 0.58 15.82 -2.24
CA SER A 390 -0.05 16.32 -1.02
C SER A 390 0.92 16.52 0.16
N ALA A 391 2.12 15.93 0.10
CA ALA A 391 3.15 16.04 1.13
C ALA A 391 4.34 16.91 0.70
N VAL A 392 4.26 17.59 -0.45
CA VAL A 392 5.28 18.50 -0.97
C VAL A 392 4.94 19.94 -0.58
N LEU A 393 5.93 20.67 -0.08
CA LEU A 393 5.78 22.10 0.23
C LEU A 393 5.61 22.91 -1.07
N PRO A 394 4.80 24.00 -1.06
CA PRO A 394 4.55 24.80 -2.26
C PRO A 394 5.81 25.27 -2.98
N GLU A 395 6.84 25.68 -2.24
CA GLU A 395 8.14 26.11 -2.76
C GLU A 395 8.96 25.01 -3.43
N MET A 396 8.64 23.74 -3.16
CA MET A 396 9.32 22.56 -3.71
C MET A 396 8.53 21.87 -4.83
N LEU A 397 7.37 22.41 -5.23
CA LEU A 397 6.60 21.88 -6.35
C LEU A 397 7.36 21.98 -7.69
N VAL A 398 8.24 22.98 -7.81
CA VAL A 398 9.21 23.12 -8.88
C VAL A 398 10.58 23.25 -8.26
N HIS A 399 11.48 22.33 -8.59
CA HIS A 399 12.84 22.34 -8.07
C HIS A 399 13.84 22.02 -9.19
N GLU A 400 14.99 22.72 -9.20
CA GLU A 400 16.09 22.47 -10.12
C GLU A 400 17.40 22.54 -9.34
N GLY A 401 18.23 21.51 -9.49
CA GLY A 401 19.48 21.46 -8.74
C GLY A 401 20.45 20.39 -9.22
N PRO A 402 21.72 20.45 -8.71
CA PRO A 402 22.73 19.49 -9.07
C PRO A 402 22.49 18.12 -8.41
N ALA A 403 22.73 17.05 -9.18
CA ALA A 403 22.63 15.68 -8.72
C ALA A 403 23.74 15.34 -7.70
N ARG A 404 23.35 14.65 -6.63
CA ARG A 404 24.23 13.93 -5.70
C ARG A 404 23.93 12.44 -5.83
N VAL A 405 24.84 11.68 -6.44
CA VAL A 405 24.56 10.35 -6.95
C VAL A 405 25.05 9.25 -6.03
N PHE A 406 24.15 8.32 -5.67
CA PHE A 406 24.44 7.17 -4.81
C PHE A 406 23.87 5.88 -5.42
N ASP A 407 24.61 4.78 -5.32
CA ASP A 407 24.23 3.48 -5.85
C ASP A 407 23.53 2.56 -4.82
N CYS A 408 23.26 3.08 -3.62
CA CYS A 408 22.46 2.41 -2.59
C CYS A 408 21.95 3.42 -1.55
N GLU A 409 20.94 3.01 -0.77
CA GLU A 409 20.36 3.79 0.33
C GLU A 409 21.40 4.13 1.40
N GLU A 410 22.27 3.18 1.75
CA GLU A 410 23.23 3.28 2.85
C GLU A 410 24.26 4.41 2.61
N ASP A 411 24.77 4.52 1.39
CA ASP A 411 25.73 5.57 1.02
C ASP A 411 25.08 6.95 1.01
N ALA A 412 23.85 7.04 0.50
CA ALA A 412 23.05 8.28 0.54
C ALA A 412 22.80 8.72 1.98
N GLN A 413 22.37 7.80 2.85
CA GLN A 413 22.13 8.08 4.26
C GLN A 413 23.40 8.54 4.98
N ALA A 414 24.52 7.89 4.72
CA ALA A 414 25.82 8.29 5.29
C ALA A 414 26.22 9.70 4.84
N ALA A 415 26.03 10.06 3.58
CA ALA A 415 26.33 11.38 3.05
C ALA A 415 25.43 12.47 3.66
N ILE A 416 24.12 12.20 3.81
CA ILE A 416 23.17 13.11 4.46
C ILE A 416 23.59 13.35 5.90
N ASN A 417 23.82 12.30 6.68
CA ASN A 417 24.20 12.40 8.09
C ASN A 417 25.55 13.11 8.29
N ALA A 418 26.48 13.00 7.33
CA ALA A 418 27.75 13.69 7.34
C ALA A 418 27.67 15.18 6.90
N GLY A 419 26.47 15.70 6.60
CA GLY A 419 26.26 17.09 6.16
C GLY A 419 26.83 17.40 4.77
N LYS A 420 27.00 16.39 3.92
CA LYS A 420 27.51 16.57 2.55
C LYS A 420 26.43 17.04 1.57
N ILE A 421 25.16 16.90 1.94
CA ILE A 421 24.02 17.37 1.16
C ILE A 421 23.69 18.79 1.60
N VAL A 422 23.59 19.69 0.65
CA VAL A 422 23.38 21.13 0.90
C VAL A 422 22.09 21.63 0.23
N PRO A 423 21.54 22.79 0.66
CA PRO A 423 20.37 23.39 0.02
C PRO A 423 20.56 23.52 -1.50
N GLY A 424 19.54 23.11 -2.26
CA GLY A 424 19.54 23.12 -3.71
C GLY A 424 19.86 21.77 -4.36
N ASP A 425 20.44 20.81 -3.63
CA ASP A 425 20.81 19.51 -4.19
C ASP A 425 19.58 18.65 -4.58
N VAL A 426 19.80 17.77 -5.56
CA VAL A 426 18.91 16.64 -5.89
C VAL A 426 19.62 15.33 -5.58
N VAL A 427 19.21 14.63 -4.54
CA VAL A 427 19.78 13.34 -4.16
C VAL A 427 19.24 12.25 -5.06
N VAL A 428 20.11 11.52 -5.76
CA VAL A 428 19.79 10.44 -6.69
C VAL A 428 20.21 9.11 -6.07
N ILE A 429 19.24 8.24 -5.76
CA ILE A 429 19.50 6.90 -5.22
C ILE A 429 19.04 5.87 -6.25
N ARG A 430 19.98 5.13 -6.81
CA ARG A 430 19.73 4.19 -7.91
C ARG A 430 20.12 2.76 -7.56
N TYR A 431 19.75 1.79 -8.40
CA TYR A 431 19.88 0.34 -8.15
C TYR A 431 19.07 -0.15 -6.95
N GLU A 432 17.97 0.52 -6.64
CA GLU A 432 17.00 0.14 -5.62
C GLU A 432 15.64 -0.27 -6.21
N GLY A 433 15.56 -0.40 -7.56
CA GLY A 433 14.37 -0.82 -8.30
C GLY A 433 14.01 -2.30 -8.14
N PRO A 434 12.98 -2.78 -8.89
CA PRO A 434 12.49 -4.17 -8.80
C PRO A 434 13.57 -5.22 -8.97
N LYS A 435 14.46 -5.07 -9.98
CA LYS A 435 15.58 -5.98 -10.25
C LYS A 435 16.85 -5.59 -9.51
N GLY A 436 17.16 -4.30 -9.49
CA GLY A 436 18.40 -3.74 -8.96
C GLY A 436 18.48 -3.78 -7.45
N GLY A 437 17.35 -3.58 -6.76
CA GLY A 437 17.22 -3.65 -5.33
C GLY A 437 17.65 -4.98 -4.72
N PRO A 438 17.20 -6.18 -5.13
CA PRO A 438 15.91 -6.47 -5.73
C PRO A 438 14.75 -6.24 -4.75
N GLY A 439 13.54 -6.31 -5.26
CA GLY A 439 12.33 -6.11 -4.43
C GLY A 439 11.98 -4.64 -4.24
N MET A 440 12.56 -3.73 -5.05
CA MET A 440 12.20 -2.31 -5.09
C MET A 440 12.18 -1.70 -3.69
N ARG A 441 13.35 -1.59 -3.05
CA ARG A 441 13.49 -1.16 -1.65
C ARG A 441 12.66 0.09 -1.35
N GLU A 442 11.99 0.07 -0.22
CA GLU A 442 11.20 1.19 0.28
C GLU A 442 12.03 1.96 1.31
N MET A 443 12.30 3.24 1.04
CA MET A 443 13.21 4.05 1.82
C MET A 443 12.46 5.12 2.62
N LEU A 444 12.81 5.27 3.89
CA LEU A 444 12.32 6.34 4.77
C LEU A 444 13.46 7.07 5.47
N ASN A 445 14.56 6.39 5.75
CA ASN A 445 15.69 6.97 6.47
C ASN A 445 16.28 8.22 5.77
N PRO A 446 16.59 8.19 4.45
CA PRO A 446 17.14 9.36 3.76
C PRO A 446 16.17 10.55 3.77
N THR A 447 14.87 10.30 3.50
CA THR A 447 13.85 11.34 3.45
C THR A 447 13.59 11.96 4.82
N SER A 448 13.55 11.13 5.88
CA SER A 448 13.38 11.60 7.25
C SER A 448 14.62 12.34 7.78
N ALA A 449 15.82 11.91 7.40
CA ALA A 449 17.06 12.62 7.75
C ALA A 449 17.08 14.03 7.14
N ILE A 450 16.75 14.18 5.86
CA ILE A 450 16.60 15.48 5.18
C ILE A 450 15.61 16.38 5.93
N MET A 451 14.45 15.86 6.32
CA MET A 451 13.45 16.61 7.08
C MET A 451 13.98 17.00 8.48
N GLY A 452 14.58 16.04 9.21
CA GLY A 452 15.12 16.25 10.55
C GLY A 452 16.28 17.27 10.59
N MET A 453 17.08 17.31 9.55
CA MET A 453 18.16 18.31 9.38
C MET A 453 17.65 19.71 8.96
N GLY A 454 16.36 19.83 8.57
CA GLY A 454 15.74 21.09 8.15
C GLY A 454 15.99 21.44 6.70
N LEU A 455 16.31 20.45 5.84
CA LEU A 455 16.59 20.60 4.41
C LEU A 455 15.38 20.31 3.53
N GLY A 456 14.23 19.95 4.11
CA GLY A 456 13.02 19.50 3.37
C GLY A 456 12.39 20.56 2.47
N ASN A 457 12.75 21.82 2.61
CA ASN A 457 12.31 22.95 1.78
C ASN A 457 13.31 23.34 0.69
N SER A 458 14.38 22.59 0.50
CA SER A 458 15.49 22.98 -0.40
C SER A 458 16.23 21.82 -1.04
N VAL A 459 15.91 20.57 -0.68
CA VAL A 459 16.54 19.36 -1.24
C VAL A 459 15.45 18.44 -1.75
N ALA A 460 15.61 17.95 -2.98
CA ALA A 460 14.76 16.90 -3.57
C ALA A 460 15.49 15.55 -3.57
N LEU A 461 14.71 14.45 -3.61
CA LEU A 461 15.25 13.10 -3.73
C LEU A 461 14.56 12.39 -4.91
N ILE A 462 15.33 11.61 -5.67
CA ILE A 462 14.79 10.74 -6.73
C ILE A 462 15.36 9.33 -6.61
N THR A 463 14.58 8.31 -7.00
CA THR A 463 15.02 6.91 -6.95
C THR A 463 14.27 6.03 -7.94
N ASP A 464 14.93 4.99 -8.43
CA ASP A 464 14.30 3.87 -9.12
C ASP A 464 13.66 2.83 -8.16
N GLY A 465 13.94 2.98 -6.86
CA GLY A 465 13.23 2.29 -5.78
C GLY A 465 11.94 2.97 -5.39
N ARG A 466 11.57 2.88 -4.10
CA ARG A 466 10.37 3.50 -3.53
C ARG A 466 10.71 4.37 -2.33
N PHE A 467 9.93 5.42 -2.15
CA PHE A 467 9.87 6.10 -0.86
C PHE A 467 8.65 5.62 -0.07
N SER A 468 8.79 5.56 1.24
CA SER A 468 7.73 5.17 2.16
C SER A 468 6.52 6.12 2.03
N GLY A 469 5.31 5.59 2.20
CA GLY A 469 4.10 6.40 2.32
C GLY A 469 4.14 7.42 3.47
N ALA A 470 5.09 7.26 4.41
CA ALA A 470 5.38 8.18 5.51
C ALA A 470 6.30 9.35 5.12
N THR A 471 6.79 9.39 3.88
CA THR A 471 7.72 10.42 3.37
C THR A 471 7.04 11.77 3.21
N ARG A 472 7.77 12.83 3.57
CA ARG A 472 7.44 14.24 3.26
C ARG A 472 8.51 14.86 2.36
N GLY A 473 8.13 15.88 1.58
CA GLY A 473 9.03 16.63 0.70
C GLY A 473 8.98 16.18 -0.75
N ALA A 474 9.81 16.81 -1.60
CA ALA A 474 9.91 16.53 -3.03
C ALA A 474 10.69 15.22 -3.27
N CYS A 475 10.03 14.08 -3.03
CA CYS A 475 10.59 12.74 -3.13
C CYS A 475 9.91 11.97 -4.25
N VAL A 476 10.58 11.83 -5.40
CA VAL A 476 10.10 11.18 -6.61
C VAL A 476 10.63 9.75 -6.66
N GLY A 477 9.76 8.77 -6.54
CA GLY A 477 10.10 7.35 -6.61
C GLY A 477 9.62 6.69 -7.90
N HIS A 478 9.88 5.37 -8.01
CA HIS A 478 9.45 4.54 -9.14
C HIS A 478 9.98 5.03 -10.49
N VAL A 479 11.15 5.70 -10.53
CA VAL A 479 11.74 6.15 -11.80
C VAL A 479 11.93 4.93 -12.71
N THR A 480 11.22 4.91 -13.82
CA THR A 480 11.18 3.76 -14.74
C THR A 480 11.53 4.20 -16.16
N PRO A 481 12.44 3.43 -16.85
CA PRO A 481 13.11 2.19 -16.42
C PRO A 481 14.15 2.40 -15.32
N GLU A 482 14.31 1.39 -14.44
CA GLU A 482 15.32 1.39 -13.38
C GLU A 482 16.76 1.30 -13.93
N ALA A 483 17.76 1.71 -13.15
CA ALA A 483 19.18 1.64 -13.56
C ALA A 483 19.63 0.22 -13.92
N ALA A 484 19.20 -0.79 -13.17
CA ALA A 484 19.55 -2.19 -13.44
C ALA A 484 18.95 -2.75 -14.75
N SER A 485 17.91 -2.10 -15.29
CA SER A 485 17.29 -2.40 -16.58
C SER A 485 17.76 -1.48 -17.71
N GLY A 486 18.79 -0.66 -17.49
CA GLY A 486 19.32 0.25 -18.49
C GLY A 486 18.59 1.60 -18.56
N GLY A 487 17.87 1.99 -17.51
CA GLY A 487 17.19 3.29 -17.46
C GLY A 487 18.14 4.48 -17.37
N MET A 488 17.65 5.66 -17.80
CA MET A 488 18.41 6.91 -17.83
C MET A 488 18.97 7.32 -16.46
N ILE A 489 18.29 6.98 -15.38
CA ILE A 489 18.79 7.22 -14.01
C ILE A 489 20.16 6.58 -13.76
N GLY A 490 20.48 5.49 -14.48
CA GLY A 490 21.76 4.80 -14.40
C GLY A 490 22.97 5.61 -14.91
N VAL A 491 22.74 6.58 -15.81
CA VAL A 491 23.80 7.40 -16.43
C VAL A 491 23.85 8.83 -15.90
N VAL A 492 23.08 9.15 -14.87
CA VAL A 492 23.23 10.42 -14.13
C VAL A 492 24.61 10.48 -13.49
N GLU A 493 25.31 11.58 -13.67
CA GLU A 493 26.63 11.85 -13.08
C GLU A 493 26.52 12.91 -11.98
N GLU A 494 27.50 12.91 -11.09
CA GLU A 494 27.61 13.89 -10.01
C GLU A 494 27.64 15.31 -10.56
N GLY A 495 26.75 16.17 -10.09
CA GLY A 495 26.64 17.57 -10.51
C GLY A 495 25.77 17.82 -11.75
N ASP A 496 25.24 16.79 -12.41
CA ASP A 496 24.26 16.97 -13.50
C ASP A 496 23.04 17.74 -12.98
N MET A 497 22.54 18.69 -13.77
CA MET A 497 21.35 19.45 -13.39
C MET A 497 20.09 18.65 -13.64
N ILE A 498 19.23 18.53 -12.61
CA ILE A 498 17.94 17.86 -12.69
C ILE A 498 16.84 18.86 -12.37
N ARG A 499 15.80 18.92 -13.24
CA ARG A 499 14.58 19.69 -13.03
C ARG A 499 13.41 18.77 -12.72
N ILE A 500 12.71 19.06 -11.64
CA ILE A 500 11.45 18.44 -11.22
C ILE A 500 10.37 19.52 -11.27
N ASP A 501 9.30 19.30 -12.06
CA ASP A 501 8.17 20.22 -12.17
C ASP A 501 6.87 19.43 -11.97
N ILE A 502 6.43 19.36 -10.70
CA ILE A 502 5.28 18.54 -10.30
C ILE A 502 3.98 19.06 -10.93
N PRO A 503 3.70 20.37 -10.96
CA PRO A 503 2.55 20.92 -11.66
C PRO A 503 2.51 20.59 -13.14
N ALA A 504 3.66 20.60 -13.82
CA ALA A 504 3.76 20.27 -15.24
C ALA A 504 3.81 18.74 -15.51
N GLY A 505 3.95 17.91 -14.46
CA GLY A 505 4.12 16.46 -14.59
C GLY A 505 5.43 16.07 -15.26
N SER A 506 6.51 16.84 -15.06
CA SER A 506 7.78 16.59 -15.76
C SER A 506 8.96 16.37 -14.83
N ILE A 507 9.91 15.52 -15.27
CA ILE A 507 11.21 15.30 -14.65
C ILE A 507 12.28 15.17 -15.72
N GLU A 508 13.29 16.05 -15.67
CA GLU A 508 14.26 16.19 -16.74
C GLU A 508 15.70 16.20 -16.24
N LEU A 509 16.55 15.45 -16.89
CA LEU A 509 18.00 15.54 -16.81
C LEU A 509 18.48 16.57 -17.83
N LYS A 510 19.00 17.70 -17.37
CA LYS A 510 19.42 18.86 -18.17
C LYS A 510 20.84 18.68 -18.69
N VAL A 511 21.04 17.67 -19.51
CA VAL A 511 22.31 17.34 -20.18
C VAL A 511 22.01 17.23 -21.67
N GLU A 512 22.93 17.69 -22.50
CA GLU A 512 22.77 17.65 -23.96
C GLU A 512 22.50 16.22 -24.47
N GLU A 513 21.59 16.09 -25.43
CA GLU A 513 21.10 14.81 -25.92
C GLU A 513 22.20 13.91 -26.48
N GLU A 514 23.20 14.51 -27.17
CA GLU A 514 24.36 13.79 -27.71
C GLU A 514 25.23 13.20 -26.58
N VAL A 515 25.40 13.92 -25.47
CA VAL A 515 26.14 13.45 -24.30
C VAL A 515 25.40 12.30 -23.61
N LEU A 516 24.08 12.43 -23.44
CA LEU A 516 23.24 11.36 -22.90
C LEU A 516 23.27 10.11 -23.78
N ALA A 517 23.18 10.27 -25.09
CA ALA A 517 23.27 9.16 -26.03
C ALA A 517 24.64 8.45 -25.96
N GLU A 518 25.75 9.19 -25.75
CA GLU A 518 27.06 8.59 -25.58
C GLU A 518 27.20 7.86 -24.24
N ARG A 519 26.73 8.47 -23.13
CA ARG A 519 26.72 7.82 -21.82
C ARG A 519 25.90 6.51 -21.87
N MET A 520 24.73 6.52 -22.51
CA MET A 520 23.88 5.33 -22.66
C MET A 520 24.53 4.22 -23.49
N ARG A 521 25.28 4.56 -24.55
CA ARG A 521 26.04 3.57 -25.33
C ARG A 521 27.15 2.86 -24.52
N GLN A 522 27.75 3.58 -23.59
CA GLN A 522 28.84 3.06 -22.73
C GLN A 522 28.32 2.43 -21.44
N PHE A 523 27.04 2.64 -21.11
CA PHE A 523 26.48 2.21 -19.84
C PHE A 523 26.34 0.68 -19.76
N VAL A 524 26.92 0.11 -18.75
CA VAL A 524 26.75 -1.30 -18.37
C VAL A 524 26.17 -1.35 -16.96
N PRO A 525 24.91 -1.82 -16.82
CA PRO A 525 24.29 -1.89 -15.50
C PRO A 525 25.07 -2.75 -14.53
N LYS A 526 25.22 -2.26 -13.28
CA LYS A 526 25.84 -3.04 -12.20
C LYS A 526 24.97 -4.25 -11.88
N LYS A 527 25.62 -5.39 -11.63
CA LYS A 527 24.95 -6.63 -11.21
C LYS A 527 25.30 -6.91 -9.76
N LYS A 528 24.28 -7.12 -8.93
CA LYS A 528 24.42 -7.62 -7.56
C LYS A 528 24.51 -9.16 -7.57
N GLU A 529 25.36 -9.74 -6.71
CA GLU A 529 25.34 -11.18 -6.46
C GLU A 529 24.13 -11.53 -5.61
N LEU A 530 23.21 -12.32 -6.17
CA LEU A 530 21.97 -12.69 -5.54
C LEU A 530 21.87 -14.20 -5.31
N SER A 531 21.24 -14.59 -4.21
CA SER A 531 20.98 -15.98 -3.85
C SER A 531 19.51 -16.22 -3.48
N GLY A 532 19.12 -17.49 -3.36
CA GLY A 532 17.82 -17.91 -2.84
C GLY A 532 16.63 -17.28 -3.58
N TYR A 533 15.67 -16.78 -2.82
CA TYR A 533 14.42 -16.24 -3.38
C TYR A 533 14.64 -14.94 -4.17
N LEU A 534 15.53 -14.04 -3.69
CA LEU A 534 15.81 -12.77 -4.38
C LEU A 534 16.38 -12.98 -5.79
N LYS A 535 17.19 -14.03 -6.00
CA LYS A 535 17.71 -14.38 -7.34
C LYS A 535 16.58 -14.79 -8.30
N ARG A 536 15.62 -15.58 -7.82
CA ARG A 536 14.45 -15.98 -8.61
C ARG A 536 13.56 -14.78 -8.92
N TYR A 537 13.27 -13.96 -7.92
CA TYR A 537 12.46 -12.76 -8.07
C TYR A 537 13.05 -11.80 -9.11
N ALA A 538 14.33 -11.44 -8.98
CA ALA A 538 15.00 -10.52 -9.91
C ALA A 538 15.02 -11.02 -11.37
N ALA A 539 14.96 -12.34 -11.59
CA ALA A 539 14.91 -12.94 -12.93
C ALA A 539 13.52 -12.85 -13.59
N MET A 540 12.44 -12.76 -12.79
CA MET A 540 11.05 -12.87 -13.25
C MET A 540 10.29 -11.55 -13.14
N VAL A 541 10.74 -10.60 -12.32
CA VAL A 541 9.99 -9.38 -12.01
C VAL A 541 9.96 -8.41 -13.20
N SER A 542 8.79 -7.81 -13.43
CA SER A 542 8.57 -6.71 -14.39
C SER A 542 9.08 -5.36 -13.85
N GLY A 543 8.94 -4.30 -14.65
CA GLY A 543 9.30 -2.93 -14.26
C GLY A 543 8.33 -2.31 -13.24
N GLY A 544 8.76 -1.20 -12.60
CA GLY A 544 7.95 -0.47 -11.63
C GLY A 544 6.66 0.09 -12.22
N ALA A 545 6.68 0.59 -13.46
CA ALA A 545 5.50 1.13 -14.13
C ALA A 545 4.40 0.09 -14.40
N SER A 546 4.74 -1.20 -14.47
CA SER A 546 3.81 -2.32 -14.64
C SER A 546 3.50 -3.07 -13.34
N GLY A 547 3.71 -2.44 -12.18
CA GLY A 547 3.35 -3.00 -10.87
C GLY A 547 4.41 -3.93 -10.26
N ALA A 548 5.59 -4.11 -10.88
CA ALA A 548 6.67 -4.99 -10.43
C ALA A 548 6.14 -6.39 -10.07
N VAL A 549 5.42 -7.03 -10.98
CA VAL A 549 4.82 -8.36 -10.84
C VAL A 549 5.74 -9.44 -11.38
N LEU A 550 5.57 -10.68 -10.93
CA LEU A 550 6.26 -11.85 -11.48
C LEU A 550 5.57 -12.32 -12.76
N ASN A 551 6.34 -12.52 -13.84
CA ASN A 551 5.89 -13.04 -15.13
C ASN A 551 6.42 -14.45 -15.37
#